data_34251a0dc8e5b8cddde6391ee1ea9ee2
#
_entry.id   34251a0dc8e5b8cddde6391ee1ea9ee2
#
_cell.length_a   1.000
_cell.length_b   1.000
_cell.length_c   1.000
_cell.angle_alpha   90.00
_cell.angle_beta   90.00
_cell.angle_gamma   90.00
#
_symmetry.space_group_name_H-M   'P 1'
#
loop_
_entity.id
_entity.type
_entity.pdbx_description
1 polymer ?
#
loop_
_entity_poly.entity_id
_entity_poly.type
_entity_poly.pdbx_seq_one_letter_code
_entity_poly.pdbx_strand_id
1 'polypeptide(L)'
;MKKSTFEVLSLCLVLAVSFSSAGIASVTSEAEWIPLFDGKTLAGWRAGGNSGTFKCGMGFQPMKHGQDGRATGVIVADGPRSHLFYAGPVGDHDFTDFELRVEVKTMPKANSGVYFHTEFQQTGFPVKGYEIQINNALASAEDNRELRKTGSLYGVRDVFVSCVEDQTWFTVHIIVEGRRIRINVDDRLVVDYIEPDEPVRAGPGPDRLLSHGTFALQGFGEGGVVYFRNIRVRPLPDVGRGEDSRSAEEIAYQKRISAFCAAGMPLIDYHVHLKGGLTLEQALEKSRDAGITYGIAENCGLGFPVTNDKQLKQSFDRLNGRPVFKAMQAEGREWVNMFSPELIAKFDYVFSDALTFHDKQGRRTRLWMANEVHIDNVQEFMDMYVDKIVTILANEPIDIFVNPTFLPAVIAKRYDELWTQQRMQKVIQAAVKNDVAIEINARYRIPSVEFIKLAKQAGVKFAFGTNNGDSELGRLEYALNVAEQCVLTKDDMFFPKPYGKKPIQVKKAALNLLVFNRG
;
A
#
# COMPACT_ATOMS: atom_id res chain seq x y z
N MET A 1 -41.46 -52.37 -43.06
CA MET A 1 -41.00 -52.90 -44.38
C MET A 1 -39.63 -52.28 -44.69
N LYS A 2 -38.64 -53.17 -44.75
CA LYS A 2 -37.41 -53.22 -45.62
C LYS A 2 -36.70 -51.86 -45.87
N LYS A 3 -35.52 -51.68 -45.26
CA LYS A 3 -34.15 -52.01 -45.76
C LYS A 3 -33.66 -51.04 -46.84
N SER A 4 -32.55 -50.31 -46.66
CA SER A 4 -31.27 -50.83 -47.22
C SER A 4 -30.10 -49.91 -46.81
N THR A 5 -29.09 -50.57 -46.34
CA THR A 5 -27.71 -50.12 -46.07
C THR A 5 -26.99 -49.79 -47.38
N PHE A 6 -26.15 -48.74 -47.40
CA PHE A 6 -25.01 -48.62 -48.32
C PHE A 6 -23.80 -48.10 -47.56
N GLU A 7 -22.83 -48.99 -47.38
CA GLU A 7 -21.47 -48.68 -46.99
C GLU A 7 -20.74 -48.10 -48.20
N VAL A 8 -20.05 -46.99 -48.02
CA VAL A 8 -19.02 -46.52 -48.96
C VAL A 8 -17.71 -46.46 -48.22
N LEU A 9 -16.84 -47.42 -48.50
CA LEU A 9 -15.43 -47.44 -48.14
C LEU A 9 -14.73 -46.30 -48.90
N SER A 10 -14.19 -45.32 -48.20
CA SER A 10 -13.28 -44.32 -48.75
C SER A 10 -11.88 -44.55 -48.21
N LEU A 11 -11.01 -45.03 -49.10
CA LEU A 11 -9.61 -45.30 -48.87
C LEU A 11 -8.83 -43.99 -48.90
N CYS A 12 -8.49 -43.40 -47.73
CA CYS A 12 -7.59 -42.26 -47.65
C CYS A 12 -6.15 -42.73 -47.56
N LEU A 13 -5.41 -42.48 -48.61
CA LEU A 13 -3.97 -42.64 -48.72
C LEU A 13 -3.29 -41.54 -47.92
N VAL A 14 -2.70 -41.86 -46.76
CA VAL A 14 -1.92 -40.92 -45.96
C VAL A 14 -0.49 -40.89 -46.51
N LEU A 15 -0.15 -39.83 -47.25
CA LEU A 15 1.23 -39.47 -47.54
C LEU A 15 1.86 -38.84 -46.27
N ALA A 16 2.73 -39.59 -45.61
CA ALA A 16 3.57 -39.05 -44.53
C ALA A 16 4.70 -38.23 -45.17
N VAL A 17 4.52 -36.89 -45.14
CA VAL A 17 5.62 -35.97 -45.43
C VAL A 17 6.35 -35.71 -44.10
N SER A 18 7.52 -36.28 -43.93
CA SER A 18 8.43 -36.04 -42.83
C SER A 18 9.04 -34.64 -42.97
N PHE A 19 8.45 -33.63 -42.30
CA PHE A 19 9.13 -32.36 -42.07
C PHE A 19 10.14 -32.55 -40.94
N SER A 20 11.40 -32.63 -41.32
CA SER A 20 12.50 -32.46 -40.36
C SER A 20 12.54 -30.99 -39.95
N SER A 21 11.89 -30.67 -38.85
CA SER A 21 12.05 -29.38 -38.18
C SER A 21 13.41 -29.34 -37.48
N ALA A 22 14.41 -28.82 -38.20
CA ALA A 22 15.60 -28.34 -37.52
C ALA A 22 15.15 -27.21 -36.61
N GLY A 23 14.93 -27.51 -35.33
CA GLY A 23 14.67 -26.55 -34.30
C GLY A 23 15.91 -25.67 -34.15
N ILE A 24 15.83 -24.44 -34.63
CA ILE A 24 16.71 -23.37 -34.21
C ILE A 24 16.28 -23.09 -32.74
N ALA A 25 16.93 -23.81 -31.82
CA ALA A 25 16.93 -23.40 -30.44
C ALA A 25 17.64 -22.04 -30.42
N SER A 26 16.90 -20.95 -30.32
CA SER A 26 17.45 -19.67 -29.89
C SER A 26 17.94 -19.87 -28.47
N VAL A 27 19.19 -20.23 -28.33
CA VAL A 27 19.90 -20.09 -27.06
C VAL A 27 20.00 -18.56 -26.83
N THR A 28 19.00 -17.98 -26.23
CA THR A 28 19.18 -16.72 -25.54
C THR A 28 20.12 -17.04 -24.39
N SER A 29 21.42 -16.75 -24.56
CA SER A 29 22.36 -16.78 -23.45
C SER A 29 21.79 -15.87 -22.39
N GLU A 30 21.34 -16.42 -21.26
CA GLU A 30 21.00 -15.59 -20.11
C GLU A 30 22.23 -14.70 -19.85
N ALA A 31 22.07 -13.39 -20.02
CA ALA A 31 23.14 -12.45 -19.73
C ALA A 31 23.57 -12.68 -18.29
N GLU A 32 24.87 -12.90 -18.09
CA GLU A 32 25.42 -13.30 -16.81
C GLU A 32 25.33 -12.15 -15.80
N TRP A 33 24.98 -12.45 -14.56
CA TRP A 33 24.99 -11.50 -13.45
C TRP A 33 26.43 -11.10 -13.09
N ILE A 34 26.76 -9.83 -13.23
CA ILE A 34 28.07 -9.28 -12.98
C ILE A 34 28.13 -8.67 -11.56
N PRO A 35 29.04 -9.13 -10.68
CA PRO A 35 29.17 -8.58 -9.34
C PRO A 35 29.74 -7.15 -9.37
N LEU A 36 29.10 -6.23 -8.64
CA LEU A 36 29.55 -4.86 -8.40
C LEU A 36 30.34 -4.72 -7.08
N PHE A 37 30.28 -5.73 -6.23
CA PHE A 37 30.98 -5.80 -4.94
C PHE A 37 31.75 -7.10 -4.84
N ASP A 38 33.03 -7.00 -4.55
CA ASP A 38 33.97 -8.15 -4.47
C ASP A 38 33.83 -8.98 -3.18
N GLY A 39 32.99 -8.53 -2.23
CA GLY A 39 32.83 -9.15 -0.92
C GLY A 39 33.99 -8.91 0.04
N LYS A 40 34.94 -8.06 -0.27
CA LYS A 40 36.17 -7.87 0.54
C LYS A 40 36.54 -6.42 0.77
N THR A 41 36.36 -5.56 -0.23
CA THR A 41 36.83 -4.18 -0.21
C THR A 41 35.76 -3.23 -0.78
N LEU A 42 35.89 -1.94 -0.56
CA LEU A 42 35.10 -0.91 -1.24
C LEU A 42 35.75 -0.45 -2.56
N ALA A 43 36.66 -1.25 -3.14
CA ALA A 43 37.21 -0.96 -4.46
C ALA A 43 36.09 -0.87 -5.51
N GLY A 44 36.15 0.15 -6.37
CA GLY A 44 35.08 0.45 -7.30
C GLY A 44 33.87 1.19 -6.70
N TRP A 45 33.97 1.62 -5.46
CA TRP A 45 32.94 2.43 -4.80
C TRP A 45 33.54 3.74 -4.27
N ARG A 46 32.79 4.84 -4.38
CA ARG A 46 33.21 6.18 -3.96
C ARG A 46 32.15 6.80 -3.03
N ALA A 47 32.57 7.15 -1.81
CA ALA A 47 31.66 7.80 -0.87
C ALA A 47 31.56 9.32 -1.14
N GLY A 48 30.34 9.82 -1.09
CA GLY A 48 30.00 11.24 -0.99
C GLY A 48 29.54 11.54 0.44
N GLY A 49 29.91 12.71 0.97
CA GLY A 49 29.61 13.07 2.35
C GLY A 49 30.60 12.45 3.34
N ASN A 50 30.09 11.80 4.37
CA ASN A 50 30.93 11.17 5.39
C ASN A 50 31.35 9.76 4.97
N SER A 51 32.60 9.59 4.53
CA SER A 51 33.13 8.30 4.09
C SER A 51 33.16 7.24 5.20
N GLY A 52 33.27 7.66 6.47
CA GLY A 52 33.28 6.75 7.63
C GLY A 52 31.96 6.03 7.89
N THR A 53 30.87 6.45 7.23
CA THR A 53 29.57 5.79 7.31
C THR A 53 29.59 4.38 6.72
N PHE A 54 30.44 4.12 5.70
CA PHE A 54 30.52 2.83 5.04
C PHE A 54 31.79 2.08 5.40
N LYS A 55 31.63 0.82 5.79
CA LYS A 55 32.73 -0.09 6.13
C LYS A 55 32.52 -1.43 5.43
N CYS A 56 33.61 -2.08 5.06
CA CYS A 56 33.58 -3.48 4.65
C CYS A 56 33.78 -4.36 5.89
N GLY A 57 32.94 -5.32 6.11
CA GLY A 57 33.00 -6.22 7.25
C GLY A 57 32.74 -7.67 6.87
N MET A 58 33.17 -8.60 7.71
CA MET A 58 32.77 -10.01 7.60
C MET A 58 31.39 -10.17 8.23
N GLY A 59 30.39 -10.60 7.45
CA GLY A 59 29.05 -10.86 7.96
C GLY A 59 29.04 -12.03 8.95
N PHE A 60 28.79 -11.75 10.21
CA PHE A 60 28.55 -12.80 11.20
C PHE A 60 27.15 -13.40 10.99
N GLN A 61 27.08 -14.57 10.35
CA GLN A 61 26.06 -15.60 10.65
C GLN A 61 26.55 -16.98 10.15
N PRO A 62 26.35 -18.05 10.92
CA PRO A 62 26.56 -19.41 10.43
C PRO A 62 25.45 -19.75 9.41
N MET A 63 25.86 -20.10 8.18
CA MET A 63 24.95 -20.52 7.13
C MET A 63 24.31 -21.89 7.49
N LYS A 64 22.98 -21.98 7.40
CA LYS A 64 22.32 -23.28 7.25
C LYS A 64 22.68 -23.85 5.89
N HIS A 65 23.08 -25.12 5.90
CA HIS A 65 23.62 -25.85 4.78
C HIS A 65 22.89 -25.69 3.43
N GLY A 66 23.71 -25.44 2.41
CA GLY A 66 23.38 -25.77 1.02
C GLY A 66 23.37 -24.59 0.06
N GLN A 67 24.55 -24.04 -0.21
CA GLN A 67 25.04 -23.50 -1.48
C GLN A 67 26.29 -22.66 -1.23
N ASP A 68 27.39 -23.05 -1.90
CA ASP A 68 28.69 -22.38 -2.00
C ASP A 68 29.25 -21.67 -0.75
N GLY A 69 30.09 -22.37 -0.01
CA GLY A 69 30.77 -21.97 1.23
C GLY A 69 31.78 -20.81 1.08
N ARG A 70 31.41 -19.71 0.42
CA ARG A 70 32.20 -18.48 0.40
C ARG A 70 31.63 -17.53 1.46
N ALA A 71 32.46 -17.16 2.44
CA ALA A 71 32.16 -16.09 3.36
C ALA A 71 31.95 -14.80 2.54
N THR A 72 30.71 -14.41 2.28
CA THR A 72 30.40 -13.18 1.56
C THR A 72 30.55 -12.02 2.53
N GLY A 73 31.53 -11.15 2.30
CA GLY A 73 31.66 -9.90 3.01
C GLY A 73 30.43 -9.01 2.80
N VAL A 74 30.27 -8.06 3.68
CA VAL A 74 29.14 -7.12 3.66
C VAL A 74 29.64 -5.68 3.64
N ILE A 75 28.92 -4.80 2.96
CA ILE A 75 29.00 -3.35 3.16
C ILE A 75 28.10 -3.01 4.34
N VAL A 76 28.63 -2.39 5.36
CA VAL A 76 27.91 -1.91 6.53
C VAL A 76 27.74 -0.40 6.38
N ALA A 77 26.52 0.08 6.36
CA ALA A 77 26.18 1.50 6.45
C ALA A 77 25.74 1.80 7.90
N ASP A 78 26.61 2.50 8.64
CA ASP A 78 26.42 2.87 10.04
C ASP A 78 27.08 4.23 10.31
N GLY A 79 26.27 5.26 10.44
CA GLY A 79 26.76 6.62 10.67
C GLY A 79 25.90 7.70 10.03
N PRO A 80 26.38 8.95 10.03
CA PRO A 80 25.64 10.09 9.51
C PRO A 80 25.38 9.96 8.01
N ARG A 81 24.44 10.75 7.51
CA ARG A 81 24.01 10.73 6.10
C ARG A 81 25.20 10.77 5.14
N SER A 82 25.27 9.79 4.27
CA SER A 82 26.28 9.65 3.22
C SER A 82 25.73 8.74 2.10
N HIS A 83 26.32 8.80 0.92
CA HIS A 83 25.99 7.92 -0.20
C HIS A 83 27.24 7.26 -0.74
N LEU A 84 27.18 5.98 -1.04
CA LEU A 84 28.27 5.19 -1.61
C LEU A 84 27.93 4.89 -3.07
N PHE A 85 28.59 5.58 -4.00
CA PHE A 85 28.34 5.50 -5.44
C PHE A 85 29.22 4.43 -6.07
N TYR A 86 28.66 3.64 -6.96
CA TYR A 86 29.45 2.74 -7.79
C TYR A 86 30.25 3.54 -8.83
N ALA A 87 31.55 3.32 -8.88
CA ALA A 87 32.52 3.96 -9.77
C ALA A 87 33.49 2.92 -10.36
N GLY A 88 33.08 1.64 -10.36
CA GLY A 88 33.88 0.54 -10.89
C GLY A 88 33.78 0.40 -12.41
N PRO A 89 34.50 -0.54 -13.00
CA PRO A 89 34.63 -0.64 -14.46
C PRO A 89 33.46 -1.31 -15.18
N VAL A 90 32.53 -1.93 -14.46
CA VAL A 90 31.38 -2.61 -15.10
C VAL A 90 30.48 -1.58 -15.75
N GLY A 91 30.25 -1.71 -17.05
CA GLY A 91 29.42 -0.80 -17.84
C GLY A 91 29.90 0.65 -17.82
N ASP A 92 31.21 0.89 -17.57
CA ASP A 92 31.76 2.23 -17.32
C ASP A 92 30.98 3.02 -16.25
N HIS A 93 30.34 2.30 -15.30
CA HIS A 93 29.43 2.79 -14.26
C HIS A 93 28.30 3.67 -14.82
N ASP A 94 27.85 3.39 -16.03
CA ASP A 94 26.77 4.09 -16.72
C ASP A 94 25.78 3.06 -17.31
N PHE A 95 24.59 3.01 -16.75
CA PHE A 95 23.56 2.03 -17.06
C PHE A 95 22.28 2.74 -17.50
N THR A 96 21.65 2.27 -18.59
CA THR A 96 20.34 2.73 -19.08
C THR A 96 19.28 1.70 -18.74
N ASP A 97 19.27 0.55 -19.42
CA ASP A 97 18.39 -0.58 -19.11
C ASP A 97 19.19 -1.66 -18.37
N PHE A 98 18.63 -2.17 -17.29
CA PHE A 98 19.35 -3.09 -16.43
C PHE A 98 18.42 -3.88 -15.51
N GLU A 99 18.97 -4.94 -14.93
CA GLU A 99 18.50 -5.52 -13.68
C GLU A 99 19.58 -5.36 -12.60
N LEU A 100 19.19 -4.87 -11.44
CA LEU A 100 20.07 -4.76 -10.27
C LEU A 100 19.50 -5.59 -9.13
N ARG A 101 20.31 -6.47 -8.53
CA ARG A 101 19.97 -7.21 -7.32
C ARG A 101 20.88 -6.80 -6.19
N VAL A 102 20.28 -6.51 -5.05
CA VAL A 102 20.98 -6.14 -3.81
C VAL A 102 20.37 -6.93 -2.68
N GLU A 103 21.16 -7.75 -1.97
CA GLU A 103 20.72 -8.34 -0.72
C GLU A 103 20.93 -7.35 0.42
N VAL A 104 19.88 -7.11 1.18
CA VAL A 104 19.82 -6.10 2.24
C VAL A 104 19.39 -6.75 3.56
N LYS A 105 19.98 -6.29 4.67
CA LYS A 105 19.48 -6.58 6.02
C LYS A 105 19.47 -5.28 6.81
N THR A 106 18.31 -4.91 7.31
CA THR A 106 18.10 -3.74 8.15
C THR A 106 18.11 -4.11 9.63
N MET A 107 18.63 -3.22 10.46
CA MET A 107 18.40 -3.27 11.90
C MET A 107 17.21 -2.38 12.26
N PRO A 108 16.58 -2.56 13.44
CA PRO A 108 15.50 -1.71 13.89
C PRO A 108 15.82 -0.22 13.77
N LYS A 109 14.89 0.59 13.28
CA LYS A 109 15.01 2.03 12.99
C LYS A 109 15.86 2.38 11.77
N ALA A 110 16.28 1.40 10.98
CA ALA A 110 17.04 1.67 9.76
C ALA A 110 16.19 2.48 8.76
N ASN A 111 16.86 3.48 8.17
CA ASN A 111 16.36 4.25 7.04
C ASN A 111 17.51 4.34 6.03
N SER A 112 17.29 3.91 4.80
CA SER A 112 18.31 3.80 3.77
C SER A 112 17.65 3.81 2.39
N GLY A 113 18.47 3.74 1.32
CA GLY A 113 17.98 3.69 -0.05
C GLY A 113 18.98 3.05 -1.01
N VAL A 114 18.45 2.56 -2.12
CA VAL A 114 19.22 2.15 -3.30
C VAL A 114 18.86 3.09 -4.44
N TYR A 115 19.85 3.79 -4.98
CA TYR A 115 19.67 4.73 -6.08
C TYR A 115 20.12 4.11 -7.40
N PHE A 116 19.46 4.52 -8.49
CA PHE A 116 19.86 4.18 -9.85
C PHE A 116 19.68 5.37 -10.80
N HIS A 117 20.34 5.35 -11.95
CA HIS A 117 20.47 6.46 -12.89
C HIS A 117 21.01 7.74 -12.23
N THR A 118 21.80 7.56 -11.17
CA THR A 118 22.39 8.69 -10.45
C THR A 118 23.81 8.97 -10.93
N GLU A 119 24.41 9.98 -10.38
CA GLU A 119 25.82 10.33 -10.62
C GLU A 119 26.48 10.70 -9.31
N PHE A 120 27.84 10.68 -9.29
CA PHE A 120 28.58 11.04 -8.08
C PHE A 120 28.26 12.45 -7.64
N GLN A 121 27.84 12.57 -6.38
CA GLN A 121 27.57 13.85 -5.72
C GLN A 121 28.30 13.91 -4.39
N GLN A 122 29.09 14.97 -4.15
CA GLN A 122 29.92 15.10 -2.96
C GLN A 122 29.10 15.31 -1.69
N THR A 123 27.97 16.00 -1.75
CA THR A 123 27.16 16.34 -0.58
C THR A 123 25.66 16.33 -0.91
N GLY A 124 24.82 16.20 0.11
CA GLY A 124 23.37 16.22 -0.04
C GLY A 124 22.78 14.88 -0.44
N PHE A 125 21.50 14.87 -0.82
CA PHE A 125 20.85 13.73 -1.44
C PHE A 125 21.11 13.75 -2.95
N PRO A 126 21.27 12.59 -3.61
CA PRO A 126 21.36 12.53 -5.07
C PRO A 126 20.18 13.25 -5.73
N VAL A 127 20.46 14.14 -6.66
CA VAL A 127 19.45 14.96 -7.36
C VAL A 127 19.02 14.35 -8.69
N LYS A 128 19.76 13.34 -9.18
CA LYS A 128 19.53 12.65 -10.44
C LYS A 128 19.11 11.20 -10.20
N GLY A 129 18.22 10.69 -11.07
CA GLY A 129 17.72 9.32 -11.01
C GLY A 129 16.67 9.09 -9.93
N TYR A 130 16.48 7.85 -9.54
CA TYR A 130 15.46 7.43 -8.58
C TYR A 130 16.06 6.75 -7.35
N GLU A 131 15.30 6.78 -6.27
CA GLU A 131 15.59 6.10 -5.02
C GLU A 131 14.55 5.01 -4.75
N ILE A 132 15.03 3.82 -4.40
CA ILE A 132 14.23 2.76 -3.83
C ILE A 132 14.42 2.80 -2.31
N GLN A 133 13.35 3.07 -1.59
CA GLN A 133 13.35 3.16 -0.13
C GLN A 133 13.70 1.84 0.53
N ILE A 134 14.49 1.87 1.59
CA ILE A 134 14.80 0.77 2.49
C ILE A 134 14.41 1.18 3.92
N ASN A 135 13.24 0.73 4.37
CA ASN A 135 12.71 1.03 5.70
C ASN A 135 11.63 0.00 6.06
N ASN A 136 11.89 -0.86 7.04
CA ASN A 136 10.93 -1.89 7.49
C ASN A 136 10.25 -1.54 8.80
N ALA A 137 10.77 -0.56 9.56
CA ALA A 137 10.24 -0.19 10.85
C ALA A 137 8.77 0.21 10.76
N LEU A 138 7.95 -0.26 11.70
CA LEU A 138 6.60 0.24 11.88
C LEU A 138 6.70 1.73 12.25
N ALA A 139 6.21 2.60 11.35
CA ALA A 139 6.09 4.01 11.65
C ALA A 139 4.89 4.21 12.56
N SER A 140 5.03 5.08 13.57
CA SER A 140 3.89 5.73 14.16
C SER A 140 3.85 7.18 13.65
N ALA A 141 2.66 7.70 13.39
CA ALA A 141 2.49 9.10 13.01
C ALA A 141 3.06 10.06 14.09
N GLU A 142 3.18 9.60 15.33
CA GLU A 142 3.69 10.35 16.47
C GLU A 142 5.22 10.55 16.47
N ASP A 143 5.96 9.68 15.76
CA ASP A 143 7.43 9.68 15.83
C ASP A 143 8.10 10.49 14.72
N ASN A 144 7.34 11.19 13.88
CA ASN A 144 7.83 11.93 12.70
C ASN A 144 8.75 11.08 11.78
N ARG A 145 8.55 9.76 11.76
CA ARG A 145 9.35 8.79 10.99
C ARG A 145 8.88 8.71 9.54
N GLU A 146 9.79 8.24 8.70
CA GLU A 146 9.47 7.94 7.30
C GLU A 146 8.37 6.87 7.21
N LEU A 147 7.24 7.21 6.58
CA LEU A 147 6.10 6.30 6.40
C LEU A 147 6.33 5.30 5.27
N ARG A 148 7.10 5.68 4.25
CA ARG A 148 7.40 4.86 3.08
C ARG A 148 8.20 3.64 3.48
N LYS A 149 7.85 2.50 2.93
CA LYS A 149 8.47 1.21 3.24
C LYS A 149 9.38 0.73 2.13
N THR A 150 10.17 -0.30 2.46
CA THR A 150 11.07 -0.98 1.51
C THR A 150 10.35 -1.33 0.23
N GLY A 151 10.97 -0.96 -0.89
CA GLY A 151 10.43 -1.15 -2.23
C GLY A 151 9.67 0.05 -2.79
N SER A 152 9.40 1.13 -2.02
CA SER A 152 8.84 2.35 -2.60
C SER A 152 9.78 2.95 -3.64
N LEU A 153 9.26 3.33 -4.80
CA LEU A 153 9.89 4.30 -5.70
C LEU A 153 9.61 5.69 -5.11
N TYR A 154 10.53 6.21 -4.35
CA TYR A 154 10.39 7.31 -3.39
C TYR A 154 9.69 8.53 -3.98
N GLY A 155 8.52 8.88 -3.44
CA GLY A 155 7.73 10.04 -3.85
C GLY A 155 7.08 9.92 -5.23
N VAL A 156 7.07 8.72 -5.84
CA VAL A 156 6.44 8.45 -7.15
C VAL A 156 5.44 7.32 -7.05
N ARG A 157 5.85 6.20 -6.41
CA ARG A 157 5.02 5.03 -6.08
C ARG A 157 5.39 4.57 -4.69
N ASP A 158 4.69 5.11 -3.71
CA ASP A 158 5.00 4.85 -2.31
C ASP A 158 4.26 3.59 -1.82
N VAL A 159 4.98 2.74 -1.11
CA VAL A 159 4.46 1.54 -0.43
C VAL A 159 4.45 1.84 1.07
N PHE A 160 3.34 1.55 1.76
CA PHE A 160 3.19 1.88 3.18
C PHE A 160 3.17 0.65 4.10
N VAL A 161 3.24 -0.56 3.55
CA VAL A 161 3.35 -1.82 4.29
C VAL A 161 4.58 -2.58 3.82
N SER A 162 5.52 -2.86 4.73
CA SER A 162 6.66 -3.72 4.41
C SER A 162 6.23 -5.18 4.32
N CYS A 163 6.74 -5.91 3.33
CA CYS A 163 6.58 -7.36 3.21
C CYS A 163 7.77 -8.16 3.75
N VAL A 164 8.75 -7.47 4.34
CA VAL A 164 9.96 -8.05 4.95
C VAL A 164 10.20 -7.43 6.32
N GLU A 165 10.96 -8.13 7.15
CA GLU A 165 11.20 -7.77 8.55
C GLU A 165 12.64 -7.31 8.76
N ASP A 166 12.85 -6.48 9.80
CA ASP A 166 14.20 -6.15 10.27
C ASP A 166 14.94 -7.41 10.74
N GLN A 167 16.27 -7.35 10.72
CA GLN A 167 17.19 -8.41 11.14
C GLN A 167 17.18 -9.68 10.24
N THR A 168 16.41 -9.67 9.15
CA THR A 168 16.41 -10.72 8.14
C THR A 168 17.04 -10.24 6.83
N TRP A 169 17.67 -11.16 6.08
CA TRP A 169 18.13 -10.85 4.73
C TRP A 169 16.98 -10.92 3.76
N PHE A 170 16.85 -9.93 2.90
CA PHE A 170 15.91 -9.89 1.77
C PHE A 170 16.62 -9.34 0.53
N THR A 171 16.05 -9.58 -0.62
CA THR A 171 16.57 -9.09 -1.91
C THR A 171 15.72 -7.95 -2.42
N VAL A 172 16.35 -6.84 -2.79
CA VAL A 172 15.75 -5.81 -3.64
C VAL A 172 16.20 -6.08 -5.06
N HIS A 173 15.24 -6.30 -5.97
CA HIS A 173 15.48 -6.53 -7.39
C HIS A 173 14.79 -5.44 -8.20
N ILE A 174 15.59 -4.58 -8.81
CA ILE A 174 15.16 -3.45 -9.64
C ILE A 174 15.35 -3.83 -11.10
N ILE A 175 14.32 -3.63 -11.91
CA ILE A 175 14.34 -3.90 -13.36
C ILE A 175 13.93 -2.61 -14.04
N VAL A 176 14.77 -2.10 -14.92
CA VAL A 176 14.51 -0.93 -15.75
C VAL A 176 14.60 -1.33 -17.21
N GLU A 177 13.52 -1.16 -17.94
CA GLU A 177 13.43 -1.43 -19.39
C GLU A 177 12.67 -0.29 -20.06
N GLY A 178 13.36 0.52 -20.82
CA GLY A 178 12.81 1.69 -21.49
C GLY A 178 12.17 2.66 -20.48
N ARG A 179 10.84 2.77 -20.48
CA ARG A 179 10.10 3.64 -19.54
C ARG A 179 9.54 2.92 -18.32
N ARG A 180 9.75 1.60 -18.18
CA ARG A 180 9.15 0.80 -17.11
C ARG A 180 10.14 0.49 -16.02
N ILE A 181 9.71 0.73 -14.78
CA ILE A 181 10.46 0.39 -13.56
C ILE A 181 9.64 -0.65 -12.79
N ARG A 182 10.22 -1.82 -12.56
CA ARG A 182 9.66 -2.87 -11.70
C ARG A 182 10.56 -3.07 -10.50
N ILE A 183 9.96 -3.12 -9.31
CA ILE A 183 10.68 -3.32 -8.06
C ILE A 183 10.09 -4.53 -7.36
N ASN A 184 10.94 -5.54 -7.16
CA ASN A 184 10.59 -6.71 -6.37
C ASN A 184 11.33 -6.66 -5.03
N VAL A 185 10.64 -7.06 -3.96
CA VAL A 185 11.22 -7.32 -2.64
C VAL A 185 11.05 -8.82 -2.38
N ASP A 186 12.16 -9.54 -2.32
CA ASP A 186 12.23 -10.97 -2.53
C ASP A 186 11.57 -11.32 -3.88
N ASP A 187 10.65 -12.26 -3.90
CA ASP A 187 9.94 -12.67 -5.12
C ASP A 187 8.62 -11.92 -5.34
N ARG A 188 8.38 -10.82 -4.61
CA ARG A 188 7.13 -10.05 -4.67
C ARG A 188 7.31 -8.76 -5.42
N LEU A 189 6.61 -8.60 -6.52
CA LEU A 189 6.49 -7.33 -7.23
C LEU A 189 5.70 -6.35 -6.36
N VAL A 190 6.33 -5.27 -5.91
CA VAL A 190 5.72 -4.24 -5.04
C VAL A 190 5.46 -2.93 -5.76
N VAL A 191 6.23 -2.60 -6.80
CA VAL A 191 6.01 -1.45 -7.67
C VAL A 191 6.15 -1.87 -9.13
N ASP A 192 5.22 -1.41 -9.96
CA ASP A 192 5.27 -1.46 -11.42
C ASP A 192 4.90 -0.07 -11.95
N TYR A 193 5.87 0.67 -12.42
CA TYR A 193 5.71 2.06 -12.82
C TYR A 193 6.14 2.25 -14.26
N ILE A 194 5.27 2.89 -15.05
CA ILE A 194 5.57 3.35 -16.40
C ILE A 194 5.72 4.87 -16.34
N GLU A 195 6.93 5.37 -16.57
CA GLU A 195 7.20 6.79 -16.56
C GLU A 195 6.54 7.48 -17.77
N PRO A 196 5.67 8.47 -17.57
CA PRO A 196 5.08 9.22 -18.68
C PRO A 196 6.11 10.15 -19.33
N ASP A 197 5.76 10.76 -20.48
CA ASP A 197 6.65 11.69 -21.18
C ASP A 197 7.00 12.92 -20.34
N GLU A 198 6.05 13.38 -19.53
CA GLU A 198 6.21 14.46 -18.56
C GLU A 198 6.00 13.95 -17.14
N PRO A 199 6.99 13.32 -16.49
CA PRO A 199 6.83 12.77 -15.16
C PRO A 199 6.76 13.86 -14.10
N VAL A 200 6.00 13.59 -13.03
CA VAL A 200 6.06 14.38 -11.81
C VAL A 200 7.39 14.08 -11.12
N ARG A 201 8.10 15.11 -10.74
CA ARG A 201 9.42 14.99 -10.09
C ARG A 201 9.26 15.00 -8.59
N ALA A 202 9.80 13.95 -7.96
CA ALA A 202 9.82 13.81 -6.51
C ALA A 202 11.18 14.23 -5.96
N GLY A 203 11.20 15.15 -4.98
CA GLY A 203 12.42 15.56 -4.31
C GLY A 203 13.10 16.81 -4.91
N PRO A 204 14.30 17.15 -4.44
CA PRO A 204 14.87 18.48 -4.63
C PRO A 204 15.52 18.73 -6.01
N GLY A 205 15.63 17.71 -6.88
CA GLY A 205 16.37 17.81 -8.14
C GLY A 205 15.49 17.78 -9.39
N PRO A 206 15.82 18.56 -10.43
CA PRO A 206 15.09 18.54 -11.69
C PRO A 206 15.30 17.22 -12.48
N ASP A 207 16.35 16.47 -12.17
CA ASP A 207 16.80 15.29 -12.92
C ASP A 207 16.42 13.97 -12.23
N ARG A 208 15.44 14.00 -11.31
CA ARG A 208 14.85 12.79 -10.72
C ARG A 208 13.84 12.16 -11.68
N LEU A 209 14.37 11.49 -12.68
CA LEU A 209 13.65 10.82 -13.76
C LEU A 209 14.50 9.70 -14.36
N LEU A 210 13.91 8.86 -15.21
CA LEU A 210 14.65 7.87 -16.01
C LEU A 210 15.61 8.57 -16.97
N SER A 211 16.86 8.14 -16.96
CA SER A 211 17.91 8.61 -17.86
C SER A 211 18.95 7.50 -18.04
N HIS A 212 20.16 7.74 -17.64
CA HIS A 212 21.26 6.79 -17.49
C HIS A 212 22.14 7.24 -16.32
N GLY A 213 22.98 6.37 -15.83
CA GLY A 213 23.92 6.70 -14.74
C GLY A 213 24.25 5.49 -13.87
N THR A 214 24.87 5.77 -12.74
CA THR A 214 25.34 4.74 -11.83
C THR A 214 24.34 4.40 -10.72
N PHE A 215 24.76 3.54 -9.79
CA PHE A 215 24.03 3.15 -8.59
C PHE A 215 24.65 3.80 -7.35
N ALA A 216 23.83 4.01 -6.32
CA ALA A 216 24.35 4.37 -5.01
C ALA A 216 23.56 3.68 -3.88
N LEU A 217 24.27 3.47 -2.76
CA LEU A 217 23.70 2.99 -1.50
C LEU A 217 23.66 4.14 -0.51
N GLN A 218 22.57 4.28 0.25
CA GLN A 218 22.45 5.32 1.26
C GLN A 218 22.78 4.79 2.65
N GLY A 219 23.56 5.57 3.42
CA GLY A 219 23.65 5.49 4.87
C GLY A 219 22.96 6.72 5.44
N PHE A 220 22.01 6.53 6.36
CA PHE A 220 21.22 7.65 6.88
C PHE A 220 20.82 7.45 8.33
N GLY A 221 21.43 8.24 9.21
CA GLY A 221 21.06 8.37 10.61
C GLY A 221 21.88 7.56 11.60
N GLU A 222 21.90 8.04 12.85
CA GLU A 222 22.52 7.33 13.95
C GLU A 222 21.58 6.25 14.50
N GLY A 223 22.09 5.01 14.62
CA GLY A 223 21.39 3.87 15.23
C GLY A 223 20.54 3.01 14.28
N GLY A 224 20.52 3.34 12.98
CA GLY A 224 19.85 2.52 11.96
C GLY A 224 20.87 1.85 11.04
N VAL A 225 21.46 0.73 11.46
CA VAL A 225 22.47 0.00 10.67
C VAL A 225 21.81 -0.76 9.52
N VAL A 226 22.40 -0.69 8.33
CA VAL A 226 22.00 -1.46 7.14
C VAL A 226 23.21 -2.23 6.61
N TYR A 227 22.98 -3.47 6.23
CA TYR A 227 23.96 -4.34 5.62
C TYR A 227 23.58 -4.62 4.18
N PHE A 228 24.55 -4.52 3.26
CA PHE A 228 24.39 -4.84 1.84
C PHE A 228 25.39 -5.90 1.43
N ARG A 229 24.97 -6.85 0.60
CA ARG A 229 25.84 -7.87 0.00
C ARG A 229 25.28 -8.35 -1.34
N ASN A 230 26.01 -9.19 -2.03
CA ASN A 230 25.60 -9.81 -3.31
C ASN A 230 25.03 -8.77 -4.30
N ILE A 231 25.69 -7.59 -4.36
CA ILE A 231 25.33 -6.51 -5.26
C ILE A 231 25.78 -6.91 -6.66
N ARG A 232 24.86 -7.11 -7.56
CA ARG A 232 25.14 -7.56 -8.93
C ARG A 232 24.17 -6.95 -9.92
N VAL A 233 24.69 -6.66 -11.10
CA VAL A 233 23.93 -6.08 -12.22
C VAL A 233 23.90 -7.06 -13.38
N ARG A 234 22.84 -7.01 -14.16
CA ARG A 234 22.71 -7.56 -15.49
C ARG A 234 22.29 -6.42 -16.42
N PRO A 235 23.24 -5.86 -17.20
CA PRO A 235 22.89 -4.88 -18.22
C PRO A 235 21.92 -5.50 -19.23
N LEU A 236 20.90 -4.75 -19.61
CA LEU A 236 19.94 -5.14 -20.63
C LEU A 236 20.20 -4.33 -21.90
N PRO A 237 19.78 -4.84 -23.08
CA PRO A 237 19.78 -4.04 -24.30
C PRO A 237 18.94 -2.78 -24.09
N ASP A 238 19.45 -1.63 -24.51
CA ASP A 238 18.68 -0.38 -24.51
C ASP A 238 17.54 -0.50 -25.54
N VAL A 239 16.31 -0.52 -25.02
CA VAL A 239 15.11 -0.61 -25.87
C VAL A 239 14.51 0.76 -26.19
N GLY A 240 15.12 1.82 -25.66
CA GLY A 240 14.59 3.19 -25.75
C GLY A 240 13.29 3.35 -24.98
N ARG A 241 12.78 4.57 -24.86
CA ARG A 241 11.56 4.82 -24.09
C ARG A 241 10.28 4.28 -24.73
N GLY A 242 10.24 4.13 -26.06
CA GLY A 242 9.03 3.75 -26.79
C GLY A 242 7.88 4.75 -26.60
N GLU A 243 6.72 4.46 -27.15
CA GLU A 243 5.49 5.24 -26.91
C GLU A 243 4.78 4.80 -25.65
N ASP A 244 4.11 5.74 -24.97
CA ASP A 244 3.22 5.43 -23.86
C ASP A 244 1.84 5.01 -24.43
N SER A 245 1.57 3.73 -24.41
CA SER A 245 0.35 3.14 -24.97
C SER A 245 -0.90 3.30 -24.10
N ARG A 246 -0.78 3.89 -22.91
CA ARG A 246 -1.90 4.15 -22.00
C ARG A 246 -2.78 5.27 -22.56
N SER A 247 -4.06 5.27 -22.16
CA SER A 247 -4.96 6.38 -22.52
C SER A 247 -4.53 7.70 -21.84
N ALA A 248 -4.85 8.82 -22.46
CA ALA A 248 -4.58 10.14 -21.86
C ALA A 248 -5.22 10.31 -20.48
N GLU A 249 -6.40 9.72 -20.26
CA GLU A 249 -7.09 9.71 -18.97
C GLU A 249 -6.28 8.93 -17.92
N GLU A 250 -5.78 7.75 -18.27
CA GLU A 250 -4.95 6.95 -17.37
C GLU A 250 -3.64 7.66 -17.04
N ILE A 251 -2.96 8.22 -18.03
CA ILE A 251 -1.74 9.02 -17.83
C ILE A 251 -2.00 10.18 -16.87
N ALA A 252 -3.09 10.93 -17.09
CA ALA A 252 -3.47 12.05 -16.24
C ALA A 252 -3.74 11.61 -14.78
N TYR A 253 -4.47 10.51 -14.61
CA TYR A 253 -4.72 9.93 -13.28
C TYR A 253 -3.41 9.51 -12.59
N GLN A 254 -2.54 8.80 -13.28
CA GLN A 254 -1.25 8.34 -12.77
C GLN A 254 -0.30 9.52 -12.44
N LYS A 255 -0.30 10.58 -13.24
CA LYS A 255 0.43 11.82 -12.93
C LYS A 255 -0.08 12.46 -11.64
N ARG A 256 -1.40 12.47 -11.45
CA ARG A 256 -2.02 13.00 -10.23
C ARG A 256 -1.62 12.19 -8.99
N ILE A 257 -1.66 10.85 -9.07
CA ILE A 257 -1.16 9.95 -8.01
C ILE A 257 0.30 10.30 -7.66
N SER A 258 1.16 10.41 -8.66
CA SER A 258 2.57 10.78 -8.45
C SER A 258 2.73 12.17 -7.82
N ALA A 259 1.86 13.13 -8.15
CA ALA A 259 1.89 14.47 -7.54
C ALA A 259 1.57 14.44 -6.05
N PHE A 260 0.58 13.66 -5.64
CA PHE A 260 0.27 13.44 -4.22
C PHE A 260 1.41 12.72 -3.48
N CYS A 261 2.01 11.68 -4.10
CA CYS A 261 3.20 11.00 -3.53
C CYS A 261 4.37 11.98 -3.37
N ALA A 262 4.64 12.83 -4.37
CA ALA A 262 5.70 13.84 -4.33
C ALA A 262 5.47 14.88 -3.22
N ALA A 263 4.21 15.23 -2.95
CA ALA A 263 3.81 16.09 -1.83
C ALA A 263 3.88 15.36 -0.46
N GLY A 264 4.22 14.07 -0.43
CA GLY A 264 4.30 13.26 0.78
C GLY A 264 2.95 12.78 1.32
N MET A 265 1.87 12.91 0.54
CA MET A 265 0.55 12.42 0.93
C MET A 265 0.54 10.88 0.97
N PRO A 266 0.15 10.24 2.07
CA PRO A 266 0.00 8.78 2.11
C PRO A 266 -1.25 8.38 1.31
N LEU A 267 -1.01 7.81 0.12
CA LEU A 267 -2.08 7.31 -0.73
C LEU A 267 -2.42 5.87 -0.33
N ILE A 268 -3.40 5.78 0.55
CA ILE A 268 -3.91 4.52 1.09
C ILE A 268 -5.43 4.49 0.92
N ASP A 269 -5.94 3.44 0.27
CA ASP A 269 -7.37 3.13 0.27
C ASP A 269 -7.67 2.21 1.46
N TYR A 270 -8.26 2.77 2.50
CA TYR A 270 -8.54 2.08 3.75
C TYR A 270 -9.81 1.21 3.74
N HIS A 271 -10.54 1.16 2.62
CA HIS A 271 -11.86 0.51 2.59
C HIS A 271 -12.05 -0.38 1.36
N VAL A 272 -11.21 -1.41 1.24
CA VAL A 272 -11.24 -2.39 0.15
C VAL A 272 -11.75 -3.73 0.66
N HIS A 273 -12.63 -4.36 -0.11
CA HIS A 273 -13.18 -5.69 0.17
C HIS A 273 -12.87 -6.69 -0.93
N LEU A 274 -12.60 -7.93 -0.57
CA LEU A 274 -12.50 -9.05 -1.51
C LEU A 274 -13.92 -9.59 -1.82
N LYS A 275 -14.71 -8.82 -2.58
CA LYS A 275 -16.10 -9.12 -2.96
C LYS A 275 -16.24 -9.36 -4.45
N GLY A 276 -17.38 -9.95 -4.88
CA GLY A 276 -17.69 -10.17 -6.28
C GLY A 276 -16.72 -11.07 -7.04
N GLY A 277 -16.01 -11.95 -6.34
CA GLY A 277 -15.00 -12.82 -6.94
C GLY A 277 -13.59 -12.18 -7.03
N LEU A 278 -13.39 -10.96 -6.52
CA LEU A 278 -12.06 -10.34 -6.45
C LEU A 278 -11.16 -11.16 -5.52
N THR A 279 -10.07 -11.69 -6.08
CA THR A 279 -9.06 -12.41 -5.30
C THR A 279 -8.05 -11.45 -4.66
N LEU A 280 -7.32 -11.92 -3.64
CA LEU A 280 -6.26 -11.14 -3.03
C LEU A 280 -5.16 -10.78 -4.05
N GLU A 281 -4.78 -11.71 -4.92
CA GLU A 281 -3.74 -11.47 -5.92
C GLU A 281 -4.17 -10.40 -6.94
N GLN A 282 -5.43 -10.42 -7.38
CA GLN A 282 -5.99 -9.36 -8.24
C GLN A 282 -6.06 -8.00 -7.53
N ALA A 283 -6.41 -7.99 -6.23
CA ALA A 283 -6.39 -6.76 -5.46
C ALA A 283 -4.96 -6.18 -5.32
N LEU A 284 -3.96 -7.04 -5.10
CA LEU A 284 -2.55 -6.64 -5.07
C LEU A 284 -2.07 -6.09 -6.42
N GLU A 285 -2.48 -6.71 -7.53
CA GLU A 285 -2.19 -6.22 -8.89
C GLU A 285 -2.80 -4.83 -9.10
N LYS A 286 -4.10 -4.67 -8.83
CA LYS A 286 -4.79 -3.38 -8.92
C LYS A 286 -4.16 -2.30 -8.01
N SER A 287 -3.67 -2.67 -6.82
CA SER A 287 -2.94 -1.77 -5.90
C SER A 287 -1.64 -1.26 -6.52
N ARG A 288 -0.85 -2.15 -7.12
CA ARG A 288 0.40 -1.78 -7.82
C ARG A 288 0.13 -0.88 -9.03
N ASP A 289 -0.84 -1.26 -9.87
CA ASP A 289 -1.20 -0.51 -11.08
C ASP A 289 -1.71 0.89 -10.75
N ALA A 290 -2.54 1.00 -9.70
CA ALA A 290 -3.02 2.28 -9.23
C ALA A 290 -1.95 3.12 -8.51
N GLY A 291 -0.89 2.51 -7.97
CA GLY A 291 0.08 3.17 -7.09
C GLY A 291 -0.52 3.59 -5.74
N ILE A 292 -1.47 2.82 -5.24
CA ILE A 292 -2.21 3.06 -3.99
C ILE A 292 -2.12 1.82 -3.11
N THR A 293 -1.64 1.96 -1.87
CA THR A 293 -1.64 0.86 -0.91
C THR A 293 -3.06 0.57 -0.43
N TYR A 294 -3.46 -0.70 -0.41
CA TYR A 294 -4.80 -1.07 0.03
C TYR A 294 -4.82 -1.55 1.49
N GLY A 295 -5.88 -1.14 2.19
CA GLY A 295 -6.32 -1.75 3.42
C GLY A 295 -7.49 -2.69 3.16
N ILE A 296 -7.24 -3.98 3.28
CA ILE A 296 -8.23 -5.02 2.98
C ILE A 296 -9.01 -5.38 4.23
N ALA A 297 -10.32 -5.24 4.15
CA ALA A 297 -11.23 -5.42 5.27
C ALA A 297 -12.20 -6.58 5.08
N GLU A 298 -12.47 -7.28 6.18
CA GLU A 298 -13.57 -8.23 6.28
C GLU A 298 -14.72 -7.63 7.08
N ASN A 299 -15.96 -7.87 6.62
CA ASN A 299 -17.15 -7.49 7.36
C ASN A 299 -17.37 -8.47 8.53
N CYS A 300 -17.26 -7.95 9.75
CA CYS A 300 -17.23 -8.71 11.00
C CYS A 300 -18.40 -8.29 11.91
N GLY A 301 -19.33 -9.19 12.21
CA GLY A 301 -20.49 -8.92 13.05
C GLY A 301 -21.61 -9.94 12.90
N LEU A 302 -22.67 -9.79 13.65
CA LEU A 302 -23.81 -10.69 13.60
C LEU A 302 -24.52 -10.63 12.24
N GLY A 303 -24.56 -11.78 11.53
CA GLY A 303 -25.13 -11.89 10.18
C GLY A 303 -24.23 -11.31 9.08
N PHE A 304 -22.95 -11.17 9.32
CA PHE A 304 -21.90 -10.84 8.35
C PHE A 304 -20.97 -12.05 8.15
N PRO A 305 -20.06 -12.04 7.15
CA PRO A 305 -19.21 -13.19 6.82
C PRO A 305 -18.34 -13.70 7.98
N VAL A 306 -17.85 -12.80 8.83
CA VAL A 306 -17.00 -13.13 9.97
C VAL A 306 -17.75 -12.89 11.28
N THR A 307 -18.00 -13.98 12.05
CA THR A 307 -18.86 -13.93 13.24
C THR A 307 -18.16 -14.40 14.52
N ASN A 308 -16.90 -14.84 14.45
CA ASN A 308 -16.17 -15.38 15.59
C ASN A 308 -14.65 -15.31 15.39
N ASP A 309 -13.88 -15.49 16.47
CA ASP A 309 -12.42 -15.44 16.49
C ASP A 309 -11.75 -16.40 15.50
N LYS A 310 -12.31 -17.60 15.29
CA LYS A 310 -11.72 -18.55 14.36
C LYS A 310 -11.72 -18.02 12.93
N GLN A 311 -12.84 -17.44 12.49
CA GLN A 311 -12.98 -16.84 11.16
C GLN A 311 -12.12 -15.56 11.05
N LEU A 312 -12.12 -14.73 12.10
CA LEU A 312 -11.31 -13.52 12.15
C LEU A 312 -9.81 -13.82 12.05
N LYS A 313 -9.35 -14.90 12.74
CA LYS A 313 -7.96 -15.36 12.62
C LYS A 313 -7.62 -15.85 11.22
N GLN A 314 -8.52 -16.56 10.55
CA GLN A 314 -8.33 -17.01 9.17
C GLN A 314 -8.16 -15.81 8.22
N SER A 315 -8.96 -14.76 8.39
CA SER A 315 -8.83 -13.51 7.62
C SER A 315 -7.48 -12.83 7.87
N PHE A 316 -7.06 -12.75 9.12
CA PHE A 316 -5.74 -12.23 9.48
C PHE A 316 -4.61 -13.02 8.82
N ASP A 317 -4.61 -14.35 8.96
CA ASP A 317 -3.56 -15.23 8.43
C ASP A 317 -3.43 -15.12 6.90
N ARG A 318 -4.57 -14.95 6.18
CA ARG A 318 -4.60 -14.76 4.72
C ARG A 318 -3.87 -13.50 4.28
N LEU A 319 -3.96 -12.41 5.05
CA LEU A 319 -3.38 -11.11 4.72
C LEU A 319 -1.98 -10.91 5.30
N ASN A 320 -1.56 -11.74 6.25
CA ASN A 320 -0.29 -11.58 6.94
C ASN A 320 0.91 -11.76 5.99
N GLY A 321 1.90 -10.88 6.07
CA GLY A 321 3.08 -10.88 5.21
C GLY A 321 2.80 -10.44 3.77
N ARG A 322 1.64 -9.83 3.50
CA ARG A 322 1.30 -9.21 2.22
C ARG A 322 1.46 -7.69 2.30
N PRO A 323 1.77 -6.99 1.19
CA PRO A 323 1.95 -5.54 1.17
C PRO A 323 0.61 -4.78 1.23
N VAL A 324 -0.24 -5.14 2.20
CA VAL A 324 -1.56 -4.54 2.45
C VAL A 324 -1.76 -4.31 3.93
N PHE A 325 -2.52 -3.29 4.30
CA PHE A 325 -3.02 -3.19 5.66
C PHE A 325 -4.13 -4.21 5.91
N LYS A 326 -4.12 -4.80 7.08
CA LYS A 326 -5.13 -5.74 7.56
C LYS A 326 -6.18 -4.97 8.34
N ALA A 327 -7.40 -4.93 7.84
CA ALA A 327 -8.48 -4.17 8.45
C ALA A 327 -9.65 -5.07 8.90
N MET A 328 -10.36 -4.60 9.92
CA MET A 328 -11.61 -5.17 10.38
C MET A 328 -12.71 -4.14 10.22
N GLN A 329 -13.72 -4.43 9.38
CA GLN A 329 -14.97 -3.65 9.36
C GLN A 329 -15.92 -4.22 10.42
N ALA A 330 -16.08 -3.47 11.47
CA ALA A 330 -16.95 -3.82 12.59
C ALA A 330 -18.40 -3.44 12.29
N GLU A 331 -19.26 -4.42 12.21
CA GLU A 331 -20.64 -4.30 11.76
C GLU A 331 -21.65 -4.59 12.86
N GLY A 332 -22.76 -3.83 12.86
CA GLY A 332 -23.73 -3.89 13.95
C GLY A 332 -23.18 -3.26 15.23
N ARG A 333 -23.80 -3.55 16.38
CA ARG A 333 -23.31 -3.02 17.67
C ARG A 333 -22.83 -4.15 18.59
N GLU A 334 -23.14 -5.40 18.21
CA GLU A 334 -22.81 -6.61 18.95
C GLU A 334 -21.33 -7.01 18.81
N TRP A 335 -20.66 -6.52 17.78
CA TRP A 335 -19.28 -6.88 17.41
C TRP A 335 -18.28 -6.74 18.57
N VAL A 336 -18.47 -5.75 19.43
CA VAL A 336 -17.59 -5.51 20.60
C VAL A 336 -17.51 -6.67 21.58
N ASN A 337 -18.54 -7.57 21.57
CA ASN A 337 -18.62 -8.73 22.42
C ASN A 337 -18.44 -10.06 21.65
N MET A 338 -18.20 -10.01 20.34
CA MET A 338 -18.11 -11.20 19.49
C MET A 338 -16.68 -11.68 19.26
N PHE A 339 -15.72 -10.79 19.46
CA PHE A 339 -14.32 -11.03 19.14
C PHE A 339 -13.41 -10.67 20.31
N SER A 340 -12.32 -11.45 20.48
CA SER A 340 -11.33 -11.17 21.51
C SER A 340 -10.53 -9.91 21.19
N PRO A 341 -10.35 -9.00 22.16
CA PRO A 341 -9.56 -7.78 21.96
C PRO A 341 -8.12 -8.06 21.52
N GLU A 342 -7.53 -9.15 21.98
CA GLU A 342 -6.17 -9.59 21.65
C GLU A 342 -6.04 -9.94 20.17
N LEU A 343 -7.07 -10.53 19.56
CA LEU A 343 -7.07 -10.86 18.13
C LEU A 343 -7.35 -9.60 17.30
N ILE A 344 -8.32 -8.78 17.70
CA ILE A 344 -8.59 -7.50 17.04
C ILE A 344 -7.33 -6.62 17.01
N ALA A 345 -6.56 -6.57 18.11
CA ALA A 345 -5.34 -5.77 18.20
C ALA A 345 -4.24 -6.17 17.21
N LYS A 346 -4.31 -7.36 16.59
CA LYS A 346 -3.38 -7.78 15.53
C LYS A 346 -3.66 -7.11 14.20
N PHE A 347 -4.91 -6.71 13.93
CA PHE A 347 -5.24 -5.93 12.74
C PHE A 347 -4.63 -4.54 12.81
N ASP A 348 -4.31 -3.95 11.66
CA ASP A 348 -3.65 -2.64 11.63
C ASP A 348 -4.61 -1.54 12.09
N TYR A 349 -5.90 -1.65 11.76
CA TYR A 349 -6.96 -0.75 12.23
C TYR A 349 -8.34 -1.42 12.20
N VAL A 350 -9.26 -0.84 12.93
CA VAL A 350 -10.68 -1.20 12.97
C VAL A 350 -11.51 0.00 12.53
N PHE A 351 -12.48 -0.24 11.66
CA PHE A 351 -13.44 0.79 11.30
C PHE A 351 -14.88 0.30 11.41
N SER A 352 -15.79 1.23 11.59
CA SER A 352 -17.21 0.96 11.69
C SER A 352 -18.03 2.12 11.14
N ASP A 353 -19.31 1.89 10.94
CA ASP A 353 -20.27 2.89 10.53
C ASP A 353 -21.54 2.85 11.39
N ALA A 354 -22.51 3.68 11.06
CA ALA A 354 -23.83 3.71 11.68
C ALA A 354 -24.93 3.16 10.76
N LEU A 355 -24.57 2.33 9.77
CA LEU A 355 -25.53 1.88 8.78
C LEU A 355 -26.36 0.67 9.22
N THR A 356 -25.88 -0.08 10.23
CA THR A 356 -26.58 -1.25 10.79
C THR A 356 -26.92 -1.01 12.26
N PHE A 357 -28.20 -0.98 12.60
CA PHE A 357 -28.67 -0.81 13.98
C PHE A 357 -30.07 -1.42 14.17
N HIS A 358 -30.59 -1.40 15.42
CA HIS A 358 -31.99 -1.68 15.71
C HIS A 358 -32.75 -0.37 15.88
N ASP A 359 -33.92 -0.28 15.22
CA ASP A 359 -34.83 0.87 15.34
C ASP A 359 -35.55 0.89 16.70
N LYS A 360 -36.43 1.87 16.92
CA LYS A 360 -37.20 2.02 18.17
C LYS A 360 -38.15 0.83 18.45
N GLN A 361 -38.48 0.05 17.43
CA GLN A 361 -39.31 -1.17 17.51
C GLN A 361 -38.48 -2.45 17.66
N GLY A 362 -37.15 -2.32 17.78
CA GLY A 362 -36.24 -3.46 17.87
C GLY A 362 -35.96 -4.19 16.54
N ARG A 363 -36.40 -3.63 15.40
CA ARG A 363 -36.16 -4.23 14.09
C ARG A 363 -34.77 -3.89 13.63
N ARG A 364 -34.04 -4.90 13.11
CA ARG A 364 -32.72 -4.66 12.48
C ARG A 364 -32.93 -3.83 11.22
N THR A 365 -32.23 -2.73 11.13
CA THR A 365 -32.28 -1.79 10.00
C THR A 365 -30.88 -1.66 9.40
N ARG A 366 -30.78 -1.86 8.08
CA ARG A 366 -29.60 -1.60 7.27
C ARG A 366 -29.92 -0.48 6.29
N LEU A 367 -29.30 0.66 6.44
CA LEU A 367 -29.68 1.88 5.71
C LEU A 367 -29.52 1.79 4.18
N TRP A 368 -28.70 0.85 3.69
CA TRP A 368 -28.57 0.57 2.24
C TRP A 368 -29.63 -0.39 1.69
N MET A 369 -30.47 -0.97 2.55
CA MET A 369 -31.55 -1.90 2.18
C MET A 369 -32.90 -1.16 2.21
N ALA A 370 -33.37 -0.74 1.03
CA ALA A 370 -34.55 0.10 0.94
C ALA A 370 -35.79 -0.48 1.64
N ASN A 371 -35.95 -1.81 1.66
CA ASN A 371 -37.05 -2.53 2.30
C ASN A 371 -36.93 -2.61 3.83
N GLU A 372 -35.82 -2.24 4.43
CA GLU A 372 -35.61 -2.20 5.89
C GLU A 372 -35.72 -0.78 6.45
N VAL A 373 -35.73 0.23 5.60
CA VAL A 373 -35.75 1.63 6.00
C VAL A 373 -37.17 2.15 6.15
N HIS A 374 -37.52 2.55 7.36
CA HIS A 374 -38.83 3.14 7.69
C HIS A 374 -38.60 4.53 8.32
N ILE A 375 -39.05 5.60 7.64
CA ILE A 375 -38.86 6.99 8.07
C ILE A 375 -40.20 7.70 7.99
N ASP A 376 -40.86 7.86 9.14
CA ASP A 376 -42.11 8.59 9.25
C ASP A 376 -41.87 10.10 9.31
N ASN A 377 -40.91 10.53 10.12
CA ASN A 377 -40.45 11.91 10.24
C ASN A 377 -38.97 12.02 9.98
N VAL A 378 -38.60 12.73 8.92
CA VAL A 378 -37.21 12.84 8.46
C VAL A 378 -36.31 13.59 9.46
N GLN A 379 -36.84 14.63 10.16
CA GLN A 379 -36.04 15.38 11.12
C GLN A 379 -35.76 14.56 12.38
N GLU A 380 -36.75 13.84 12.88
CA GLU A 380 -36.58 12.91 14.01
C GLU A 380 -35.62 11.77 13.66
N PHE A 381 -35.71 11.25 12.45
CA PHE A 381 -34.75 10.26 11.96
C PHE A 381 -33.34 10.81 11.97
N MET A 382 -33.11 12.02 11.45
CA MET A 382 -31.78 12.64 11.40
C MET A 382 -31.22 12.90 12.79
N ASP A 383 -32.04 13.36 13.73
CA ASP A 383 -31.57 13.59 15.10
C ASP A 383 -31.16 12.28 15.78
N MET A 384 -32.00 11.26 15.68
CA MET A 384 -31.68 9.90 16.15
C MET A 384 -30.41 9.34 15.48
N TYR A 385 -30.26 9.54 14.15
CA TYR A 385 -29.11 9.02 13.41
C TYR A 385 -27.80 9.71 13.82
N VAL A 386 -27.81 11.04 13.95
CA VAL A 386 -26.65 11.79 14.45
C VAL A 386 -26.29 11.36 15.87
N ASP A 387 -27.28 11.18 16.76
CA ASP A 387 -27.02 10.72 18.13
C ASP A 387 -26.43 9.29 18.17
N LYS A 388 -26.85 8.40 17.26
CA LYS A 388 -26.22 7.08 17.10
C LYS A 388 -24.76 7.20 16.64
N ILE A 389 -24.46 8.05 15.66
CA ILE A 389 -23.08 8.31 15.21
C ILE A 389 -22.22 8.79 16.39
N VAL A 390 -22.70 9.79 17.13
CA VAL A 390 -22.00 10.33 18.31
C VAL A 390 -21.76 9.24 19.35
N THR A 391 -22.74 8.38 19.59
CA THR A 391 -22.63 7.26 20.53
C THR A 391 -21.58 6.24 20.10
N ILE A 392 -21.52 5.88 18.81
CA ILE A 392 -20.51 4.97 18.23
C ILE A 392 -19.12 5.56 18.42
N LEU A 393 -18.94 6.82 18.00
CA LEU A 393 -17.64 7.53 18.11
C LEU A 393 -17.16 7.60 19.57
N ALA A 394 -18.07 7.80 20.53
CA ALA A 394 -17.73 7.89 21.94
C ALA A 394 -17.36 6.55 22.58
N ASN A 395 -18.05 5.48 22.22
CA ASN A 395 -18.01 4.24 22.99
C ASN A 395 -17.28 3.09 22.29
N GLU A 396 -17.26 3.04 20.96
CA GLU A 396 -16.63 1.93 20.26
C GLU A 396 -15.13 2.15 20.04
N PRO A 397 -14.31 1.10 20.18
CA PRO A 397 -12.86 1.21 20.02
C PRO A 397 -12.44 1.10 18.53
N ILE A 398 -12.89 2.05 17.74
CA ILE A 398 -12.61 2.14 16.30
C ILE A 398 -11.54 3.20 16.01
N ASP A 399 -10.81 3.00 14.92
CA ASP A 399 -9.81 3.94 14.40
C ASP A 399 -10.42 4.91 13.39
N ILE A 400 -11.32 4.41 12.52
CA ILE A 400 -11.93 5.18 11.44
C ILE A 400 -13.45 5.01 11.49
N PHE A 401 -14.19 6.12 11.37
CA PHE A 401 -15.63 6.10 11.13
C PHE A 401 -15.90 6.25 9.63
N VAL A 402 -16.45 5.20 9.02
CA VAL A 402 -16.67 5.13 7.58
C VAL A 402 -18.12 5.46 7.22
N ASN A 403 -18.38 5.78 5.93
CA ASN A 403 -19.69 6.22 5.44
C ASN A 403 -20.31 7.37 6.28
N PRO A 404 -19.55 8.40 6.68
CA PRO A 404 -19.87 9.25 7.85
C PRO A 404 -21.15 10.07 7.71
N THR A 405 -21.60 10.35 6.48
CA THR A 405 -22.79 11.15 6.22
C THR A 405 -23.74 10.45 5.24
N PHE A 406 -23.70 9.12 5.21
CA PHE A 406 -24.58 8.33 4.34
C PHE A 406 -26.04 8.58 4.66
N LEU A 407 -26.88 8.71 3.62
CA LEU A 407 -28.33 8.78 3.74
C LEU A 407 -28.99 7.66 2.92
N PRO A 408 -30.01 7.00 3.45
CA PRO A 408 -30.76 6.02 2.69
C PRO A 408 -31.46 6.66 1.48
N ALA A 409 -31.62 5.86 0.43
CA ALA A 409 -32.08 6.34 -0.89
C ALA A 409 -33.35 7.21 -0.84
N VAL A 410 -34.27 6.92 0.10
CA VAL A 410 -35.55 7.63 0.25
C VAL A 410 -35.38 9.11 0.63
N ILE A 411 -34.27 9.49 1.26
CA ILE A 411 -33.98 10.88 1.67
C ILE A 411 -32.67 11.41 1.10
N ALA A 412 -31.91 10.60 0.37
CA ALA A 412 -30.57 10.97 -0.10
C ALA A 412 -30.54 12.26 -0.95
N LYS A 413 -31.59 12.54 -1.73
CA LYS A 413 -31.70 13.76 -2.54
C LYS A 413 -31.76 15.06 -1.71
N ARG A 414 -32.06 14.95 -0.43
CA ARG A 414 -32.13 16.08 0.51
C ARG A 414 -30.85 16.22 1.33
N TYR A 415 -29.73 15.72 0.84
CA TYR A 415 -28.47 15.64 1.60
C TYR A 415 -28.07 17.00 2.21
N ASP A 416 -27.99 18.06 1.43
CA ASP A 416 -27.54 19.40 1.88
C ASP A 416 -28.53 20.05 2.87
N GLU A 417 -29.83 19.73 2.74
CA GLU A 417 -30.85 20.19 3.70
C GLU A 417 -30.75 19.47 5.04
N LEU A 418 -30.45 18.16 5.00
CA LEU A 418 -30.51 17.30 6.18
C LEU A 418 -29.20 17.29 6.96
N TRP A 419 -28.06 17.39 6.29
CA TRP A 419 -26.76 17.56 6.93
C TRP A 419 -26.48 19.03 7.19
N THR A 420 -27.26 19.61 8.14
CA THR A 420 -27.05 21.00 8.60
C THR A 420 -25.70 21.17 9.28
N GLN A 421 -25.17 22.39 9.28
CA GLN A 421 -23.90 22.71 9.97
C GLN A 421 -23.90 22.24 11.42
N GLN A 422 -25.02 22.40 12.15
CA GLN A 422 -25.14 21.96 13.53
C GLN A 422 -24.98 20.43 13.67
N ARG A 423 -25.57 19.64 12.77
CA ARG A 423 -25.45 18.18 12.77
C ARG A 423 -24.04 17.74 12.41
N MET A 424 -23.43 18.38 11.39
CA MET A 424 -22.02 18.13 11.03
C MET A 424 -21.09 18.42 12.22
N GLN A 425 -21.26 19.55 12.89
CA GLN A 425 -20.44 19.93 14.06
C GLN A 425 -20.56 18.93 15.21
N LYS A 426 -21.75 18.39 15.50
CA LYS A 426 -21.92 17.34 16.53
C LYS A 426 -21.07 16.09 16.21
N VAL A 427 -21.11 15.62 14.97
CA VAL A 427 -20.32 14.46 14.54
C VAL A 427 -18.82 14.77 14.59
N ILE A 428 -18.40 15.92 14.07
CA ILE A 428 -17.00 16.36 14.05
C ILE A 428 -16.43 16.46 15.46
N GLN A 429 -17.16 17.11 16.39
CA GLN A 429 -16.72 17.23 17.79
C GLN A 429 -16.57 15.87 18.47
N ALA A 430 -17.48 14.92 18.18
CA ALA A 430 -17.39 13.57 18.72
C ALA A 430 -16.17 12.82 18.13
N ALA A 431 -15.88 12.98 16.84
CA ALA A 431 -14.72 12.38 16.20
C ALA A 431 -13.40 12.90 16.81
N VAL A 432 -13.25 14.24 16.93
CA VAL A 432 -12.08 14.89 17.55
C VAL A 432 -11.89 14.42 18.99
N LYS A 433 -12.96 14.49 19.80
CA LYS A 433 -12.91 14.14 21.23
C LYS A 433 -12.44 12.69 21.46
N ASN A 434 -12.74 11.79 20.55
CA ASN A 434 -12.44 10.36 20.68
C ASN A 434 -11.27 9.89 19.80
N ASP A 435 -10.59 10.81 19.12
CA ASP A 435 -9.45 10.53 18.23
C ASP A 435 -9.80 9.46 17.17
N VAL A 436 -10.95 9.63 16.52
CA VAL A 436 -11.45 8.78 15.44
C VAL A 436 -11.35 9.54 14.12
N ALA A 437 -10.68 8.94 13.14
CA ALA A 437 -10.59 9.49 11.79
C ALA A 437 -11.91 9.37 11.02
N ILE A 438 -12.11 10.24 10.04
CA ILE A 438 -13.31 10.28 9.19
C ILE A 438 -12.93 9.84 7.77
N GLU A 439 -13.69 8.90 7.21
CA GLU A 439 -13.53 8.46 5.82
C GLU A 439 -13.98 9.56 4.84
N ILE A 440 -13.20 9.72 3.76
CA ILE A 440 -13.63 10.35 2.52
C ILE A 440 -13.94 9.23 1.53
N ASN A 441 -15.23 8.92 1.39
CA ASN A 441 -15.71 7.78 0.62
C ASN A 441 -15.89 8.14 -0.85
N ALA A 442 -15.10 7.50 -1.72
CA ALA A 442 -15.12 7.80 -3.15
C ALA A 442 -16.37 7.24 -3.87
N ARG A 443 -16.91 6.10 -3.41
CA ARG A 443 -18.10 5.48 -4.01
C ARG A 443 -19.34 6.33 -3.83
N TYR A 444 -19.62 6.74 -2.60
CA TYR A 444 -20.82 7.52 -2.27
C TYR A 444 -20.59 9.02 -2.40
N ARG A 445 -19.35 9.46 -2.63
CA ARG A 445 -18.95 10.86 -2.74
C ARG A 445 -19.36 11.67 -1.51
N ILE A 446 -19.04 11.13 -0.33
CA ILE A 446 -19.34 11.69 0.99
C ILE A 446 -18.09 11.65 1.89
N PRO A 447 -18.02 12.50 2.93
CA PRO A 447 -18.92 13.63 3.21
C PRO A 447 -18.68 14.79 2.24
N SER A 448 -19.55 15.82 2.30
CA SER A 448 -19.44 17.02 1.47
C SER A 448 -18.14 17.79 1.74
N VAL A 449 -17.73 18.61 0.78
CA VAL A 449 -16.57 19.52 0.90
C VAL A 449 -16.71 20.43 2.13
N GLU A 450 -17.93 20.91 2.42
CA GLU A 450 -18.20 21.73 3.60
C GLU A 450 -17.92 20.97 4.89
N PHE A 451 -18.42 19.76 5.03
CA PHE A 451 -18.11 18.91 6.18
C PHE A 451 -16.59 18.75 6.38
N ILE A 452 -15.86 18.46 5.29
CA ILE A 452 -14.42 18.21 5.35
C ILE A 452 -13.65 19.46 5.75
N LYS A 453 -14.05 20.66 5.26
CA LYS A 453 -13.45 21.93 5.68
C LYS A 453 -13.65 22.17 7.18
N LEU A 454 -14.86 21.96 7.68
CA LEU A 454 -15.16 22.08 9.12
C LEU A 454 -14.38 21.06 9.96
N ALA A 455 -14.32 19.80 9.49
CA ALA A 455 -13.61 18.72 10.17
C ALA A 455 -12.10 18.97 10.23
N LYS A 456 -11.50 19.44 9.11
CA LYS A 456 -10.09 19.85 9.08
C LYS A 456 -9.78 20.97 10.06
N GLN A 457 -10.60 22.02 10.10
CA GLN A 457 -10.45 23.14 11.06
C GLN A 457 -10.51 22.66 12.50
N ALA A 458 -11.28 21.61 12.77
CA ALA A 458 -11.38 21.01 14.10
C ALA A 458 -10.24 20.01 14.42
N GLY A 459 -9.37 19.68 13.47
CA GLY A 459 -8.23 18.77 13.65
C GLY A 459 -8.54 17.30 13.46
N VAL A 460 -9.65 16.96 12.79
CA VAL A 460 -9.98 15.56 12.42
C VAL A 460 -8.96 15.05 11.41
N LYS A 461 -8.54 13.78 11.54
CA LYS A 461 -7.75 13.06 10.53
C LYS A 461 -8.67 12.39 9.52
N PHE A 462 -8.19 12.25 8.27
CA PHE A 462 -8.97 11.69 7.17
C PHE A 462 -8.37 10.40 6.64
N ALA A 463 -9.23 9.49 6.19
CA ALA A 463 -8.88 8.26 5.51
C ALA A 463 -9.59 8.20 4.15
N PHE A 464 -8.91 7.82 3.08
CA PHE A 464 -9.56 7.59 1.79
C PHE A 464 -10.14 6.18 1.73
N GLY A 465 -11.29 6.02 1.07
CA GLY A 465 -11.91 4.71 0.88
C GLY A 465 -12.73 4.62 -0.41
N THR A 466 -12.55 3.54 -1.18
CA THR A 466 -13.41 3.23 -2.35
C THR A 466 -14.66 2.47 -1.96
N ASN A 467 -14.62 1.68 -0.88
CA ASN A 467 -15.77 0.89 -0.40
C ASN A 467 -16.45 0.09 -1.52
N ASN A 468 -15.67 -0.74 -2.21
CA ASN A 468 -16.18 -1.52 -3.34
C ASN A 468 -17.30 -2.50 -2.92
N GLY A 469 -18.31 -2.64 -3.77
CA GLY A 469 -19.43 -3.57 -3.55
C GLY A 469 -19.27 -4.91 -4.28
N ASP A 470 -18.39 -4.94 -5.27
CA ASP A 470 -18.11 -6.07 -6.16
C ASP A 470 -16.61 -6.14 -6.48
N SER A 471 -16.22 -6.77 -7.59
CA SER A 471 -14.83 -6.88 -8.02
C SER A 471 -14.22 -5.58 -8.57
N GLU A 472 -15.04 -4.56 -8.86
CA GLU A 472 -14.58 -3.27 -9.33
C GLU A 472 -14.29 -2.35 -8.14
N LEU A 473 -13.02 -2.00 -7.98
CA LEU A 473 -12.57 -1.20 -6.84
C LEU A 473 -12.90 0.29 -6.97
N GLY A 474 -13.10 0.77 -8.21
CA GLY A 474 -13.22 2.19 -8.48
C GLY A 474 -11.89 2.94 -8.31
N ARG A 475 -11.97 4.27 -8.40
CA ARG A 475 -10.83 5.18 -8.24
C ARG A 475 -11.06 6.15 -7.08
N LEU A 476 -9.99 6.67 -6.51
CA LEU A 476 -10.05 7.69 -5.45
C LEU A 476 -10.34 9.10 -5.95
N GLU A 477 -10.88 9.28 -7.16
CA GLU A 477 -11.03 10.60 -7.80
C GLU A 477 -11.77 11.61 -6.93
N TYR A 478 -12.90 11.21 -6.32
CA TYR A 478 -13.62 12.10 -5.40
C TYR A 478 -12.74 12.50 -4.21
N ALA A 479 -12.08 11.55 -3.59
CA ALA A 479 -11.23 11.78 -2.42
C ALA A 479 -10.05 12.72 -2.75
N LEU A 480 -9.41 12.50 -3.91
CA LEU A 480 -8.33 13.38 -4.38
C LEU A 480 -8.85 14.79 -4.72
N ASN A 481 -10.03 14.92 -5.37
CA ASN A 481 -10.64 16.21 -5.65
C ASN A 481 -10.92 17.00 -4.37
N VAL A 482 -11.44 16.31 -3.35
CA VAL A 482 -11.72 16.92 -2.05
C VAL A 482 -10.44 17.28 -1.32
N ALA A 483 -9.41 16.44 -1.38
CA ALA A 483 -8.11 16.73 -0.79
C ALA A 483 -7.50 18.01 -1.37
N GLU A 484 -7.58 18.21 -2.69
CA GLU A 484 -7.14 19.45 -3.35
C GLU A 484 -7.98 20.65 -2.94
N GLN A 485 -9.32 20.56 -3.00
CA GLN A 485 -10.24 21.66 -2.67
C GLN A 485 -10.15 22.10 -1.20
N CYS A 486 -9.85 21.16 -0.31
CA CYS A 486 -9.67 21.42 1.11
C CYS A 486 -8.21 21.62 1.52
N VAL A 487 -7.28 21.57 0.54
CA VAL A 487 -5.83 21.71 0.76
C VAL A 487 -5.36 20.76 1.86
N LEU A 488 -5.78 19.49 1.80
CA LEU A 488 -5.33 18.47 2.76
C LEU A 488 -3.84 18.19 2.55
N THR A 489 -3.14 18.00 3.64
CA THR A 489 -1.72 17.66 3.68
C THR A 489 -1.51 16.29 4.32
N LYS A 490 -0.28 15.77 4.30
CA LYS A 490 0.06 14.52 4.99
C LYS A 490 -0.33 14.54 6.47
N ASP A 491 -0.26 15.74 7.09
CA ASP A 491 -0.55 15.91 8.52
C ASP A 491 -2.05 15.88 8.83
N ASP A 492 -2.90 15.97 7.81
CA ASP A 492 -4.36 15.81 7.95
C ASP A 492 -4.80 14.34 7.78
N MET A 493 -3.89 13.45 7.36
CA MET A 493 -4.23 12.06 7.05
C MET A 493 -4.09 11.14 8.25
N PHE A 494 -4.97 10.15 8.31
CA PHE A 494 -4.89 9.05 9.26
C PHE A 494 -3.74 8.10 8.86
N PHE A 495 -3.06 7.57 9.87
CA PHE A 495 -2.17 6.43 9.74
C PHE A 495 -2.37 5.47 10.92
N PRO A 496 -2.33 4.14 10.72
CA PRO A 496 -2.60 3.17 11.78
C PRO A 496 -1.70 3.32 12.99
N LYS A 497 -2.29 3.23 14.18
CA LYS A 497 -1.57 3.32 15.45
C LYS A 497 -0.76 2.05 15.71
N PRO A 498 0.42 2.16 16.32
CA PRO A 498 1.24 1.00 16.66
C PRO A 498 0.55 0.13 17.72
N TYR A 499 0.97 -1.15 17.78
CA TYR A 499 0.53 -2.05 18.84
C TYR A 499 0.80 -1.45 20.22
N GLY A 500 -0.15 -1.56 21.14
CA GLY A 500 -0.15 -0.94 22.47
C GLY A 500 -0.87 0.42 22.53
N LYS A 501 -1.08 1.10 21.39
CA LYS A 501 -1.76 2.40 21.31
C LYS A 501 -3.09 2.36 20.54
N LYS A 502 -3.49 1.19 20.03
CA LYS A 502 -4.74 1.05 19.27
C LYS A 502 -5.97 1.25 20.16
N PRO A 503 -7.07 1.81 19.62
CA PRO A 503 -8.29 2.05 20.41
C PRO A 503 -8.78 0.83 21.17
N ILE A 504 -8.76 -0.35 20.56
CA ILE A 504 -9.15 -1.61 21.21
C ILE A 504 -8.30 -1.96 22.44
N GLN A 505 -7.07 -1.48 22.51
CA GLN A 505 -6.15 -1.74 23.62
C GLN A 505 -6.27 -0.69 24.72
N VAL A 506 -6.53 0.57 24.36
CA VAL A 506 -6.56 1.70 25.32
C VAL A 506 -7.96 2.03 25.84
N LYS A 507 -9.05 1.75 25.06
CA LYS A 507 -10.45 1.94 25.49
C LYS A 507 -11.04 0.72 26.23
N LYS A 508 -10.25 -0.25 26.64
CA LYS A 508 -10.68 -1.52 27.27
C LYS A 508 -11.57 -1.34 28.51
N ALA A 509 -11.38 -0.28 29.30
CA ALA A 509 -12.19 0.01 30.47
C ALA A 509 -13.65 0.41 30.12
N ALA A 510 -13.87 1.05 29.00
CA ALA A 510 -15.20 1.46 28.54
C ALA A 510 -16.02 0.26 28.00
N LEU A 511 -15.36 -0.71 27.39
CA LEU A 511 -16.00 -1.95 26.93
C LEU A 511 -16.61 -2.76 28.07
N ASN A 512 -15.93 -2.85 29.21
CA ASN A 512 -16.44 -3.56 30.40
C ASN A 512 -17.67 -2.86 31.01
N LEU A 513 -17.78 -1.54 30.87
CA LEU A 513 -18.95 -0.77 31.36
C LEU A 513 -20.19 -0.97 30.47
N LEU A 514 -20.01 -1.21 29.18
CA LEU A 514 -21.12 -1.49 28.24
C LEU A 514 -21.73 -2.89 28.46
N VAL A 515 -20.97 -3.83 29.01
CA VAL A 515 -21.43 -5.20 29.34
C VAL A 515 -22.29 -5.20 30.63
N PHE A 516 -22.04 -4.30 31.58
CA PHE A 516 -22.74 -4.29 32.89
C PHE A 516 -24.04 -3.47 32.90
N ASN A 517 -24.31 -2.63 31.90
CA ASN A 517 -25.55 -1.83 31.83
C ASN A 517 -26.71 -2.49 31.04
N ARG A 518 -26.69 -3.84 30.89
CA ARG A 518 -27.83 -4.64 30.43
C ARG A 518 -28.36 -5.52 31.56
N GLY A 519 -28.72 -4.91 32.66
CA GLY A 519 -29.52 -5.48 33.72
C GLY A 519 -30.92 -4.88 33.71
#